data_83e09916a6fe743d102cac5bff9b6d54
#
_entry.id   83e09916a6fe743d102cac5bff9b6d54
#
_cell.length_a   1.000
_cell.length_b   1.000
_cell.length_c   1.000
_cell.angle_alpha   90.00
_cell.angle_beta   90.00
_cell.angle_gamma   90.00
#
_symmetry.space_group_name_H-M   'P 1'
#
loop_
_entity.id
_entity.type
_entity.pdbx_description
1 polymer ?
#
loop_
_entity_poly.entity_id
_entity_poly.type
_entity_poly.pdbx_seq_one_letter_code
_entity_poly.pdbx_strand_id
1 'polypeptide(L)'
;IWGPPEFRRTWRATGNALEGVAALHSDLLLCLDEMAELSPKDAGATAYMLANGSGKSRANRDGTARAAARWRLLFLSTGEIGLADLIAEAGGRARAGQEVRVIDLPADVGAGLGIFDRIPANMHPGAFSDALNDAAATHYGHAGPAFVAELVKHHGEAREALIGARDAIAATLAPPDAAGQVRRVAQRFALVAA
;
A
#
# COMPACT_ATOMS: atom_id res chain seq x y z
N ILE A 1 12.02 2.59 8.45
CA ILE A 1 12.52 1.33 7.85
C ILE A 1 13.40 1.64 6.63
N TRP A 2 12.86 2.25 5.58
CA TRP A 2 13.53 2.42 4.30
C TRP A 2 14.22 3.77 4.11
N GLY A 3 13.76 4.82 4.76
CA GLY A 3 14.28 6.17 4.58
C GLY A 3 13.78 7.17 5.61
N PRO A 4 14.14 8.45 5.43
CA PRO A 4 13.71 9.55 6.28
C PRO A 4 12.20 9.83 6.14
N PRO A 5 11.64 10.79 6.89
CA PRO A 5 10.22 11.16 6.82
C PRO A 5 9.73 11.44 5.38
N GLU A 6 10.58 11.99 4.52
CA GLU A 6 10.29 12.29 3.12
C GLU A 6 10.11 11.04 2.24
N PHE A 7 10.40 9.85 2.75
CA PHE A 7 10.08 8.59 2.08
C PHE A 7 8.55 8.39 1.97
N ARG A 8 7.78 8.91 2.93
CA ARG A 8 6.33 9.02 2.86
C ARG A 8 5.96 10.07 1.79
N ARG A 9 4.97 9.76 0.98
CA ARG A 9 4.42 10.63 -0.06
C ARG A 9 2.99 11.01 0.28
N THR A 10 2.42 11.96 -0.44
CA THR A 10 1.01 12.31 -0.33
C THR A 10 0.28 12.02 -1.63
N TRP A 11 -1.05 11.94 -1.56
CA TRP A 11 -1.88 11.84 -2.76
C TRP A 11 -1.98 13.15 -3.53
N ARG A 12 -1.48 14.25 -2.98
CA ARG A 12 -1.46 15.58 -3.62
C ARG A 12 -0.50 15.63 -4.79
N ALA A 13 -0.83 14.88 -5.84
CA ALA A 13 0.00 14.79 -7.04
C ALA A 13 -0.85 14.47 -8.27
N THR A 14 -0.38 14.84 -9.44
CA THR A 14 -1.02 14.42 -10.69
C THR A 14 -0.82 12.91 -10.90
N GLY A 15 -1.71 12.26 -11.65
CA GLY A 15 -1.56 10.85 -11.98
C GLY A 15 -0.22 10.52 -12.65
N ASN A 16 0.33 11.44 -13.44
CA ASN A 16 1.65 11.28 -14.08
C ASN A 16 2.80 11.34 -13.05
N ALA A 17 2.70 12.20 -12.05
CA ALA A 17 3.67 12.27 -10.98
C ALA A 17 3.63 10.99 -10.12
N LEU A 18 2.43 10.48 -9.83
CA LEU A 18 2.27 9.22 -9.10
C LEU A 18 2.80 8.00 -9.88
N GLU A 19 2.73 7.99 -11.23
CA GLU A 19 3.41 6.97 -12.04
C GLU A 19 4.94 6.97 -11.79
N GLY A 20 5.55 8.17 -11.77
CA GLY A 20 6.97 8.33 -11.48
C GLY A 20 7.34 7.90 -10.08
N VAL A 21 6.55 8.32 -9.09
CA VAL A 21 6.72 7.92 -7.68
C VAL A 21 6.61 6.39 -7.54
N ALA A 22 5.60 5.76 -8.14
CA ALA A 22 5.42 4.32 -8.09
C ALA A 22 6.59 3.56 -8.72
N ALA A 23 7.11 4.04 -9.85
CA ALA A 23 8.27 3.43 -10.50
C ALA A 23 9.54 3.51 -9.63
N LEU A 24 9.76 4.62 -8.92
CA LEU A 24 10.87 4.80 -7.98
C LEU A 24 10.76 3.91 -6.74
N HIS A 25 9.54 3.53 -6.34
CA HIS A 25 9.28 2.65 -5.21
C HIS A 25 9.08 1.19 -5.61
N SER A 26 9.40 0.82 -6.86
CA SER A 26 9.24 -0.57 -7.30
C SER A 26 10.01 -1.53 -6.40
N ASP A 27 9.34 -2.65 -6.06
CA ASP A 27 9.81 -3.67 -5.13
C ASP A 27 9.90 -3.22 -3.65
N LEU A 28 9.30 -2.07 -3.30
CA LEU A 28 9.21 -1.53 -1.95
C LEU A 28 7.75 -1.26 -1.55
N LEU A 29 7.57 -0.78 -0.32
CA LEU A 29 6.32 -0.22 0.16
C LEU A 29 6.23 1.26 -0.24
N LEU A 30 5.15 1.66 -0.88
CA LEU A 30 4.81 3.06 -1.12
C LEU A 30 3.78 3.50 -0.07
N CYS A 31 4.16 4.43 0.80
CA CYS A 31 3.26 5.08 1.74
C CYS A 31 2.71 6.36 1.11
N LEU A 32 1.38 6.44 1.01
CA LEU A 32 0.65 7.60 0.49
C LEU A 32 -0.28 8.14 1.58
N ASP A 33 -0.03 9.37 1.97
CA ASP A 33 -0.77 10.03 3.05
C ASP A 33 -1.91 10.86 2.49
N GLU A 34 -3.03 10.92 3.22
CA GLU A 34 -4.21 11.75 2.99
C GLU A 34 -4.87 11.53 1.61
N MET A 35 -5.64 10.46 1.49
CA MET A 35 -6.35 10.13 0.25
C MET A 35 -7.33 11.22 -0.20
N ALA A 36 -7.90 12.01 0.71
CA ALA A 36 -8.82 13.09 0.39
C ALA A 36 -8.16 14.24 -0.41
N GLU A 37 -6.82 14.33 -0.44
CA GLU A 37 -6.10 15.28 -1.31
C GLU A 37 -6.17 14.90 -2.81
N LEU A 38 -6.59 13.69 -3.14
CA LEU A 38 -6.78 13.26 -4.52
C LEU A 38 -8.12 13.77 -5.05
N SER A 39 -8.11 14.26 -6.29
CA SER A 39 -9.36 14.67 -6.94
C SER A 39 -10.38 13.50 -6.96
N PRO A 40 -11.60 13.66 -6.46
CA PRO A 40 -12.61 12.61 -6.47
C PRO A 40 -12.87 12.01 -7.86
N LYS A 41 -12.80 12.83 -8.91
CA LYS A 41 -12.97 12.40 -10.32
C LYS A 41 -11.87 11.46 -10.79
N ASP A 42 -10.65 11.62 -10.28
CA ASP A 42 -9.47 10.86 -10.68
C ASP A 42 -9.17 9.69 -9.75
N ALA A 43 -9.79 9.66 -8.56
CA ALA A 43 -9.48 8.72 -7.48
C ALA A 43 -9.51 7.26 -7.94
N GLY A 44 -10.61 6.84 -8.55
CA GLY A 44 -10.78 5.45 -9.00
C GLY A 44 -9.79 5.05 -10.09
N ALA A 45 -9.49 5.94 -11.03
CA ALA A 45 -8.55 5.66 -12.12
C ALA A 45 -7.10 5.61 -11.61
N THR A 46 -6.75 6.53 -10.71
CA THR A 46 -5.40 6.64 -10.15
C THR A 46 -5.09 5.45 -9.24
N ALA A 47 -5.99 5.11 -8.32
CA ALA A 47 -5.86 3.96 -7.44
C ALA A 47 -5.76 2.64 -8.24
N TYR A 48 -6.58 2.50 -9.28
CA TYR A 48 -6.53 1.34 -10.17
C TYR A 48 -5.20 1.24 -10.93
N MET A 49 -4.69 2.36 -11.45
CA MET A 49 -3.39 2.42 -12.14
C MET A 49 -2.24 1.99 -11.22
N LEU A 50 -2.16 2.54 -10.00
CA LEU A 50 -1.14 2.17 -9.03
C LEU A 50 -1.16 0.67 -8.74
N ALA A 51 -2.36 0.12 -8.50
CA ALA A 51 -2.53 -1.29 -8.16
C ALA A 51 -2.30 -2.25 -9.35
N ASN A 52 -2.40 -1.76 -10.60
CA ASN A 52 -2.10 -2.56 -11.79
C ASN A 52 -0.60 -2.65 -12.12
N GLY A 53 0.24 -1.80 -11.51
CA GLY A 53 1.67 -1.84 -11.71
C GLY A 53 2.13 -1.36 -13.10
N SER A 54 1.30 -0.58 -13.80
CA SER A 54 1.62 -0.06 -15.13
C SER A 54 1.04 1.32 -15.34
N GLY A 55 1.88 2.22 -15.82
CA GLY A 55 1.49 3.57 -16.23
C GLY A 55 0.72 3.60 -17.55
N LYS A 56 0.27 4.81 -17.93
CA LYS A 56 -0.44 5.03 -19.18
C LYS A 56 0.50 4.88 -20.37
N SER A 57 0.04 4.21 -21.42
CA SER A 57 0.73 4.21 -22.72
C SER A 57 0.70 5.62 -23.32
N ARG A 58 1.83 6.08 -23.86
CA ARG A 58 1.99 7.39 -24.51
C ARG A 58 2.71 7.21 -25.85
N ALA A 59 2.48 8.12 -26.77
CA ALA A 59 3.25 8.19 -27.99
C ALA A 59 4.41 9.18 -27.86
N ASN A 60 5.51 8.91 -28.54
CA ASN A 60 6.58 9.85 -28.77
C ASN A 60 6.13 10.91 -29.81
N ARG A 61 6.94 11.95 -30.02
CA ARG A 61 6.65 13.00 -31.02
C ARG A 61 6.58 12.47 -32.45
N ASP A 62 7.28 11.38 -32.74
CA ASP A 62 7.32 10.68 -34.02
C ASP A 62 6.18 9.67 -34.22
N GLY A 63 5.24 9.59 -33.26
CA GLY A 63 4.12 8.65 -33.29
C GLY A 63 4.45 7.22 -32.81
N THR A 64 5.70 6.92 -32.50
CA THR A 64 6.07 5.61 -31.94
C THR A 64 5.57 5.45 -30.52
N ALA A 65 5.29 4.21 -30.10
CA ALA A 65 4.87 3.94 -28.73
C ALA A 65 6.03 4.15 -27.73
N ARG A 66 5.80 4.99 -26.73
CA ARG A 66 6.72 5.11 -25.59
C ARG A 66 6.50 3.96 -24.63
N ALA A 67 7.58 3.35 -24.12
CA ALA A 67 7.48 2.32 -23.10
C ALA A 67 6.75 2.87 -21.87
N ALA A 68 5.69 2.16 -21.44
CA ALA A 68 4.99 2.52 -20.21
C ALA A 68 5.87 2.17 -19.00
N ALA A 69 5.88 3.04 -18.01
CA ALA A 69 6.50 2.74 -16.72
C ALA A 69 5.83 1.52 -16.09
N ARG A 70 6.61 0.66 -15.46
CA ARG A 70 6.11 -0.52 -14.76
C ARG A 70 6.69 -0.56 -13.36
N TRP A 71 5.91 -1.11 -12.43
CA TRP A 71 6.32 -1.28 -11.04
C TRP A 71 5.64 -2.49 -10.41
N ARG A 72 6.27 -3.00 -9.37
CA ARG A 72 5.70 -3.97 -8.42
C ARG A 72 5.83 -3.36 -7.04
N LEU A 73 4.73 -3.08 -6.39
CA LEU A 73 4.76 -2.50 -5.05
C LEU A 73 3.51 -2.90 -4.27
N LEU A 74 3.65 -2.85 -2.96
CA LEU A 74 2.52 -2.68 -2.07
C LEU A 74 2.41 -1.20 -1.76
N PHE A 75 1.19 -0.69 -1.61
CA PHE A 75 1.00 0.66 -1.09
C PHE A 75 0.09 0.64 0.13
N LEU A 76 0.44 1.48 1.08
CA LEU A 76 -0.34 1.77 2.27
C LEU A 76 -0.83 3.21 2.15
N SER A 77 -2.12 3.41 2.25
CA SER A 77 -2.73 4.72 2.21
C SER A 77 -3.38 5.03 3.53
N THR A 78 -3.33 6.31 3.93
CA THR A 78 -4.16 6.86 5.01
C THR A 78 -5.19 7.81 4.42
N GLY A 79 -6.25 8.10 5.16
CA GLY A 79 -7.28 9.04 4.80
C GLY A 79 -8.47 8.97 5.76
N GLU A 80 -9.22 10.05 5.86
CA GLU A 80 -10.42 10.11 6.67
C GLU A 80 -11.61 9.41 6.00
N ILE A 81 -11.55 9.24 4.67
CA ILE A 81 -12.58 8.58 3.86
C ILE A 81 -11.99 7.45 3.03
N GLY A 82 -12.80 6.43 2.77
CA GLY A 82 -12.42 5.31 1.90
C GLY A 82 -12.46 5.67 0.41
N LEU A 83 -11.84 4.83 -0.42
CA LEU A 83 -11.81 5.05 -1.87
C LEU A 83 -13.23 5.07 -2.48
N ALA A 84 -14.14 4.23 -2.00
CA ALA A 84 -15.51 4.18 -2.51
C ALA A 84 -16.27 5.47 -2.24
N ASP A 85 -16.11 6.03 -1.06
CA ASP A 85 -16.75 7.29 -0.64
C ASP A 85 -16.18 8.46 -1.44
N LEU A 86 -14.86 8.52 -1.61
CA LEU A 86 -14.21 9.55 -2.42
C LEU A 86 -14.69 9.53 -3.89
N ILE A 87 -14.88 8.35 -4.48
CA ILE A 87 -15.45 8.21 -5.82
C ILE A 87 -16.92 8.69 -5.86
N ALA A 88 -17.68 8.41 -4.79
CA ALA A 88 -19.09 8.81 -4.69
C ALA A 88 -19.26 10.33 -4.60
N GLU A 89 -18.33 11.06 -4.00
CA GLU A 89 -18.33 12.53 -3.98
C GLU A 89 -18.34 13.15 -5.40
N ALA A 90 -17.75 12.48 -6.37
CA ALA A 90 -17.79 12.89 -7.78
C ALA A 90 -19.03 12.36 -8.54
N GLY A 91 -20.00 11.75 -7.85
CA GLY A 91 -21.15 11.09 -8.45
C GLY A 91 -20.83 9.77 -9.14
N GLY A 92 -19.63 9.21 -8.92
CA GLY A 92 -19.20 7.92 -9.42
C GLY A 92 -19.64 6.75 -8.56
N ARG A 93 -19.27 5.55 -9.00
CA ARG A 93 -19.42 4.31 -8.22
C ARG A 93 -18.15 3.48 -8.31
N ALA A 94 -17.66 3.03 -7.18
CA ALA A 94 -16.54 2.10 -7.13
C ALA A 94 -16.91 0.79 -7.83
N ARG A 95 -15.93 0.22 -8.52
CA ARG A 95 -16.08 -1.06 -9.22
C ARG A 95 -15.39 -2.16 -8.42
N ALA A 96 -15.94 -3.35 -8.44
CA ALA A 96 -15.39 -4.51 -7.75
C ALA A 96 -13.90 -4.75 -8.03
N GLY A 97 -13.42 -4.41 -9.23
CA GLY A 97 -11.99 -4.46 -9.56
C GLY A 97 -11.12 -3.43 -8.83
N GLN A 98 -11.69 -2.31 -8.39
CA GLN A 98 -11.02 -1.29 -7.56
C GLN A 98 -11.02 -1.73 -6.10
N GLU A 99 -12.17 -2.14 -5.58
CA GLU A 99 -12.36 -2.57 -4.19
C GLU A 99 -11.45 -3.74 -3.79
N VAL A 100 -11.24 -4.72 -4.68
CA VAL A 100 -10.31 -5.84 -4.40
C VAL A 100 -8.84 -5.46 -4.51
N ARG A 101 -8.51 -4.28 -5.02
CA ARG A 101 -7.13 -3.81 -5.18
C ARG A 101 -6.73 -2.77 -4.13
N VAL A 102 -7.68 -1.95 -3.74
CA VAL A 102 -7.55 -0.99 -2.65
C VAL A 102 -8.57 -1.39 -1.61
N ILE A 103 -8.11 -1.90 -0.50
CA ILE A 103 -8.95 -2.47 0.54
C ILE A 103 -8.98 -1.47 1.68
N ASP A 104 -10.16 -0.93 1.95
CA ASP A 104 -10.37 -0.02 3.06
C ASP A 104 -10.47 -0.82 4.36
N LEU A 105 -9.69 -0.40 5.34
CA LEU A 105 -9.66 -1.00 6.68
C LEU A 105 -9.90 0.09 7.73
N PRO A 106 -10.80 -0.13 8.69
CA PRO A 106 -10.89 0.76 9.85
C PRO A 106 -9.55 0.79 10.58
N ALA A 107 -9.01 2.00 10.78
CA ALA A 107 -7.74 2.15 11.49
C ALA A 107 -7.90 1.93 12.99
N ASP A 108 -9.06 2.35 13.56
CA ASP A 108 -9.39 2.10 14.96
C ASP A 108 -10.17 0.79 15.10
N VAL A 109 -9.59 -0.14 15.86
CA VAL A 109 -10.20 -1.44 16.17
C VAL A 109 -11.13 -1.41 17.38
N GLY A 110 -11.45 -0.22 17.91
CA GLY A 110 -12.36 -0.05 19.03
C GLY A 110 -11.72 -0.23 20.42
N ALA A 111 -10.39 -0.26 20.49
CA ALA A 111 -9.68 -0.34 21.78
C ALA A 111 -9.58 1.01 22.51
N GLY A 112 -10.04 2.11 21.91
CA GLY A 112 -9.89 3.48 22.44
C GLY A 112 -8.44 4.00 22.38
N LEU A 113 -7.60 3.35 21.62
CA LEU A 113 -6.18 3.67 21.49
C LEU A 113 -5.82 4.18 20.07
N GLY A 114 -6.82 4.54 19.25
CA GLY A 114 -6.64 4.90 17.85
C GLY A 114 -6.15 3.70 17.04
N ILE A 115 -5.07 3.87 16.31
CA ILE A 115 -4.48 2.79 15.47
C ILE A 115 -3.69 1.74 16.26
N PHE A 116 -3.57 1.88 17.58
CA PHE A 116 -2.73 1.01 18.39
C PHE A 116 -3.56 -0.05 19.12
N ASP A 117 -3.14 -1.30 19.04
CA ASP A 117 -3.69 -2.38 19.88
C ASP A 117 -3.19 -2.28 21.32
N ARG A 118 -1.98 -1.80 21.50
CA ARG A 118 -1.31 -1.63 22.80
C ARG A 118 -0.39 -0.42 22.76
N ILE A 119 -0.31 0.27 23.88
CA ILE A 119 0.64 1.36 24.12
C ILE A 119 1.37 1.13 25.46
N PRO A 120 2.53 1.75 25.69
CA PRO A 120 3.20 1.70 27.00
C PRO A 120 2.27 2.17 28.12
N ALA A 121 2.42 1.54 29.29
CA ALA A 121 1.65 1.91 30.47
C ALA A 121 1.86 3.40 30.79
N ASN A 122 0.76 4.07 31.20
CA ASN A 122 0.74 5.50 31.55
C ASN A 122 1.06 6.48 30.40
N MET A 123 0.98 6.05 29.15
CA MET A 123 1.14 6.92 27.99
C MET A 123 -0.21 7.11 27.28
N HIS A 124 -0.51 8.35 26.89
CA HIS A 124 -1.67 8.64 26.05
C HIS A 124 -1.38 8.28 24.58
N PRO A 125 -2.36 7.79 23.78
CA PRO A 125 -2.15 7.40 22.38
C PRO A 125 -1.46 8.48 21.53
N GLY A 126 -1.88 9.75 21.68
CA GLY A 126 -1.23 10.88 20.99
C GLY A 126 0.24 11.04 21.35
N ALA A 127 0.57 11.01 22.64
CA ALA A 127 1.96 11.11 23.09
C ALA A 127 2.82 9.94 22.61
N PHE A 128 2.22 8.74 22.48
CA PHE A 128 2.91 7.59 21.90
C PHE A 128 3.14 7.76 20.39
N SER A 129 2.18 8.30 19.67
CA SER A 129 2.33 8.67 18.26
C SER A 129 3.45 9.67 18.04
N ASP A 130 3.49 10.74 18.86
CA ASP A 130 4.55 11.76 18.79
C ASP A 130 5.92 11.16 19.06
N ALA A 131 6.06 10.32 20.10
CA ALA A 131 7.30 9.64 20.41
C ALA A 131 7.78 8.72 19.27
N LEU A 132 6.86 8.02 18.58
CA LEU A 132 7.19 7.22 17.40
C LEU A 132 7.66 8.08 16.23
N ASN A 133 7.02 9.22 15.98
CA ASN A 133 7.41 10.14 14.93
C ASN A 133 8.83 10.72 15.21
N ASP A 134 9.09 11.15 16.43
CA ASP A 134 10.41 11.66 16.84
C ASP A 134 11.51 10.57 16.69
N ALA A 135 11.21 9.36 17.13
CA ALA A 135 12.12 8.24 16.98
C ALA A 135 12.36 7.91 15.48
N ALA A 136 11.32 7.92 14.67
CA ALA A 136 11.42 7.65 13.24
C ALA A 136 12.16 8.76 12.48
N ALA A 137 12.09 10.00 12.92
CA ALA A 137 12.85 11.12 12.36
C ALA A 137 14.34 11.04 12.68
N THR A 138 14.70 10.39 13.80
CA THR A 138 16.10 10.25 14.25
C THR A 138 16.73 8.94 13.80
N HIS A 139 15.96 7.86 13.79
CA HIS A 139 16.42 6.49 13.54
C HIS A 139 15.68 5.88 12.34
N TYR A 140 16.25 6.00 11.15
CA TYR A 140 15.66 5.49 9.91
C TYR A 140 16.71 4.87 8.97
N GLY A 141 16.25 4.14 7.96
CA GLY A 141 17.10 3.65 6.86
C GLY A 141 18.02 2.48 7.21
N HIS A 142 17.89 1.86 8.38
CA HIS A 142 18.76 0.76 8.81
C HIS A 142 18.13 -0.61 8.59
N ALA A 143 16.89 -0.78 9.03
CA ALA A 143 16.24 -2.09 9.04
C ALA A 143 15.97 -2.64 7.62
N GLY A 144 15.57 -1.79 6.68
CA GLY A 144 15.30 -2.20 5.31
C GLY A 144 16.54 -2.75 4.60
N PRO A 145 17.66 -2.00 4.52
CA PRO A 145 18.90 -2.50 3.93
C PRO A 145 19.44 -3.74 4.62
N ALA A 146 19.37 -3.83 5.94
CA ALA A 146 19.79 -5.02 6.68
C ALA A 146 18.94 -6.25 6.33
N PHE A 147 17.62 -6.09 6.24
CA PHE A 147 16.71 -7.14 5.80
C PHE A 147 17.02 -7.60 4.37
N VAL A 148 17.22 -6.68 3.43
CA VAL A 148 17.56 -7.02 2.04
C VAL A 148 18.89 -7.74 1.95
N ALA A 149 19.90 -7.31 2.71
CA ALA A 149 21.20 -7.97 2.75
C ALA A 149 21.08 -9.42 3.22
N GLU A 150 20.24 -9.71 4.20
CA GLU A 150 19.99 -11.07 4.67
C GLU A 150 19.16 -11.88 3.68
N LEU A 151 18.13 -11.28 3.10
CA LEU A 151 17.28 -11.91 2.09
C LEU A 151 18.10 -12.35 0.87
N VAL A 152 19.07 -11.56 0.43
CA VAL A 152 19.95 -11.90 -0.71
C VAL A 152 20.77 -13.16 -0.44
N LYS A 153 21.24 -13.36 0.79
CA LYS A 153 22.01 -14.56 1.17
C LYS A 153 21.16 -15.83 1.14
N HIS A 154 19.88 -15.73 1.48
CA HIS A 154 18.95 -16.85 1.65
C HIS A 154 17.79 -16.82 0.65
N HIS A 155 17.97 -16.19 -0.52
CA HIS A 155 16.89 -15.89 -1.46
C HIS A 155 16.05 -17.12 -1.86
N GLY A 156 16.68 -18.27 -2.13
CA GLY A 156 15.97 -19.49 -2.53
C GLY A 156 15.06 -20.00 -1.42
N GLU A 157 15.62 -20.18 -0.23
CA GLU A 157 14.92 -20.68 0.96
C GLU A 157 13.81 -19.72 1.39
N ALA A 158 14.12 -18.42 1.42
CA ALA A 158 13.15 -17.39 1.77
C ALA A 158 11.97 -17.35 0.81
N ARG A 159 12.21 -17.55 -0.49
CA ARG A 159 11.15 -17.59 -1.50
C ARG A 159 10.20 -18.78 -1.27
N GLU A 160 10.75 -19.96 -1.03
CA GLU A 160 9.96 -21.17 -0.78
C GLU A 160 9.15 -21.05 0.53
N ALA A 161 9.79 -20.57 1.59
CA ALA A 161 9.15 -20.33 2.88
C ALA A 161 7.99 -19.32 2.76
N LEU A 162 8.22 -18.21 2.05
CA LEU A 162 7.19 -17.18 1.81
C LEU A 162 6.00 -17.75 1.03
N ILE A 163 6.23 -18.53 -0.01
CA ILE A 163 5.15 -19.13 -0.80
C ILE A 163 4.34 -20.10 0.07
N GLY A 164 5.00 -20.96 0.83
CA GLY A 164 4.35 -21.90 1.73
C GLY A 164 3.53 -21.22 2.82
N ALA A 165 4.10 -20.21 3.48
CA ALA A 165 3.41 -19.43 4.50
C ALA A 165 2.19 -18.68 3.92
N ARG A 166 2.37 -18.00 2.79
CA ARG A 166 1.27 -17.31 2.10
C ARG A 166 0.11 -18.27 1.78
N ASP A 167 0.41 -19.43 1.22
CA ASP A 167 -0.64 -20.38 0.79
C ASP A 167 -1.37 -20.96 2.01
N ALA A 168 -0.66 -21.28 3.07
CA ALA A 168 -1.23 -21.74 4.34
C ALA A 168 -2.15 -20.66 4.96
N ILE A 169 -1.68 -19.42 5.06
CA ILE A 169 -2.48 -18.31 5.60
C ILE A 169 -3.70 -18.03 4.72
N ALA A 170 -3.55 -18.02 3.38
CA ALA A 170 -4.65 -17.80 2.47
C ALA A 170 -5.76 -18.85 2.63
N ALA A 171 -5.39 -20.10 2.88
CA ALA A 171 -6.34 -21.19 3.13
C ALA A 171 -7.12 -21.02 4.43
N THR A 172 -6.56 -20.36 5.45
CA THR A 172 -7.27 -20.04 6.69
C THR A 172 -8.22 -18.84 6.53
N LEU A 173 -7.88 -17.88 5.66
CA LEU A 173 -8.65 -16.65 5.45
C LEU A 173 -9.85 -16.84 4.53
N ALA A 174 -9.83 -17.80 3.62
CA ALA A 174 -10.92 -18.04 2.69
C ALA A 174 -11.14 -19.53 2.45
N PRO A 175 -12.40 -20.02 2.58
CA PRO A 175 -12.71 -21.40 2.31
C PRO A 175 -12.51 -21.73 0.81
N PRO A 176 -12.35 -23.02 0.45
CA PRO A 176 -12.05 -23.44 -0.93
C PRO A 176 -13.12 -23.02 -1.96
N ASP A 177 -14.37 -22.92 -1.53
CA ASP A 177 -15.53 -22.51 -2.35
C ASP A 177 -15.78 -21.00 -2.34
N ALA A 178 -14.96 -20.22 -1.68
CA ALA A 178 -15.09 -18.76 -1.64
C ALA A 178 -15.07 -18.16 -3.04
N ALA A 179 -15.86 -17.09 -3.23
CA ALA A 179 -15.87 -16.34 -4.48
C ALA A 179 -14.47 -15.85 -4.87
N GLY A 180 -14.17 -15.78 -6.17
CA GLY A 180 -12.85 -15.45 -6.67
C GLY A 180 -12.31 -14.08 -6.21
N GLN A 181 -13.19 -13.14 -5.85
CA GLN A 181 -12.80 -11.86 -5.25
C GLN A 181 -12.30 -12.04 -3.82
N VAL A 182 -13.01 -12.79 -2.99
CA VAL A 182 -12.64 -13.11 -1.60
C VAL A 182 -11.28 -13.79 -1.57
N ARG A 183 -11.07 -14.82 -2.42
CA ARG A 183 -9.78 -15.50 -2.51
C ARG A 183 -8.63 -14.56 -2.91
N ARG A 184 -8.87 -13.61 -3.82
CA ARG A 184 -7.85 -12.61 -4.21
C ARG A 184 -7.48 -11.67 -3.07
N VAL A 185 -8.46 -11.23 -2.29
CA VAL A 185 -8.23 -10.41 -1.10
C VAL A 185 -7.47 -11.22 -0.04
N ALA A 186 -7.91 -12.44 0.24
CA ALA A 186 -7.23 -13.34 1.18
C ALA A 186 -5.76 -13.57 0.82
N GLN A 187 -5.44 -13.79 -0.46
CA GLN A 187 -4.07 -13.95 -0.92
C GLN A 187 -3.19 -12.70 -0.71
N ARG A 188 -3.78 -11.51 -0.79
CA ARG A 188 -3.04 -10.26 -0.53
C ARG A 188 -2.74 -10.10 0.96
N PHE A 189 -3.72 -10.32 1.82
CA PHE A 189 -3.48 -10.31 3.27
C PHE A 189 -2.49 -11.41 3.67
N ALA A 190 -2.62 -12.59 3.11
CA ALA A 190 -1.69 -13.68 3.34
C ALA A 190 -0.25 -13.33 2.93
N LEU A 191 -0.06 -12.60 1.81
CA LEU A 191 1.26 -12.13 1.39
C LEU A 191 1.88 -11.13 2.37
N VAL A 192 1.06 -10.26 2.96
CA VAL A 192 1.54 -9.27 3.95
C VAL A 192 1.86 -9.93 5.29
N ALA A 193 1.14 -11.00 5.64
CA ALA A 193 1.30 -11.70 6.91
C ALA A 193 2.38 -12.80 6.89
N ALA A 194 2.82 -13.24 5.71
CA ALA A 194 3.85 -14.28 5.52
C ALA A 194 5.26 -13.72 5.66
#